data_500bc09a4f42215dd432c4fa2a1cc0d4
#
_entry.id   500bc09a4f42215dd432c4fa2a1cc0d4
#
_cell.length_a   1.000
_cell.length_b   1.000
_cell.length_c   1.000
_cell.angle_alpha   90.00
_cell.angle_beta   90.00
_cell.angle_gamma   90.00
#
_symmetry.space_group_name_H-M   'P 1'
#
loop_
_entity.id
_entity.type
_entity.pdbx_description
1 polymer ?
#
loop_
_entity_poly.entity_id
_entity_poly.type
_entity_poly.pdbx_seq_one_letter_code
_entity_poly.pdbx_strand_id
1 'polypeptide(L)'
;MTAIVWDQPQNRNYEYGVSNGVLYYGSGAFPWSGLISVEDTSTPRYTSIYVDGFKIADAELTPEYTGTVKCVTYPQILNYLMGMESQVSGVEHDMAGFSKHFNMSFMTKGSDGNGKEVDYLHLLYNISATPDNRTYTTYGQNVTPTEFSFKLTSTPVEFFGGSPSTHFIVDLSQLSVDRRTILLNTLHGYDRENARMPDVQLIINVLTKLKEIRIVNEGERILIETNEMTYAKEDENGLIEFEYPKNINPAGPDLIDFDLTE
;
A
#
# COMPACT_ATOMS: atom_id res chain seq x y z
N MET A 1 8.81 24.26 31.58
CA MET A 1 8.14 22.93 31.48
C MET A 1 6.67 23.21 31.25
N THR A 2 6.15 22.75 30.14
CA THR A 2 4.72 22.88 29.82
C THR A 2 3.98 21.78 30.58
N ALA A 3 2.93 22.11 31.32
CA ALA A 3 2.12 21.11 32.00
C ALA A 3 1.44 20.21 30.99
N ILE A 4 1.33 18.92 31.30
CA ILE A 4 0.59 17.95 30.46
C ILE A 4 -0.89 18.28 30.58
N VAL A 5 -1.55 18.51 29.47
CA VAL A 5 -3.00 18.69 29.37
C VAL A 5 -3.59 17.44 28.74
N TRP A 6 -4.45 16.75 29.49
CA TRP A 6 -5.12 15.52 29.04
C TRP A 6 -6.30 15.85 28.13
N ASP A 7 -6.69 14.87 27.33
CA ASP A 7 -7.91 14.89 26.51
C ASP A 7 -7.99 16.00 25.44
N GLN A 8 -6.84 16.51 25.01
CA GLN A 8 -6.81 17.42 23.86
C GLN A 8 -7.23 16.68 22.58
N PRO A 9 -8.12 17.23 21.77
CA PRO A 9 -8.59 16.58 20.53
C PRO A 9 -7.45 16.17 19.59
N GLN A 10 -6.43 16.99 19.44
CA GLN A 10 -5.25 16.77 18.59
C GLN A 10 -4.37 15.59 19.04
N ASN A 11 -4.57 15.06 20.24
CA ASN A 11 -3.82 13.92 20.78
C ASN A 11 -4.62 12.61 20.68
N ARG A 12 -5.79 12.63 20.04
CA ARG A 12 -6.68 11.47 19.92
C ARG A 12 -6.67 10.96 18.50
N ASN A 13 -5.83 9.95 18.23
CA ASN A 13 -5.90 9.21 16.99
C ASN A 13 -6.80 8.01 17.20
N TYR A 14 -7.82 7.87 16.37
CA TYR A 14 -8.65 6.67 16.31
C TYR A 14 -8.94 6.31 14.86
N GLU A 15 -9.10 5.03 14.64
CA GLU A 15 -9.30 4.46 13.32
C GLU A 15 -10.50 3.51 13.39
N TYR A 16 -11.32 3.50 12.34
CA TYR A 16 -12.55 2.71 12.29
C TYR A 16 -12.94 2.41 10.85
N GLY A 17 -13.82 1.41 10.72
CA GLY A 17 -14.35 0.99 9.44
C GLY A 17 -13.31 0.29 8.57
N VAL A 18 -13.77 -0.54 7.67
CA VAL A 18 -12.97 -1.14 6.61
C VAL A 18 -13.77 -1.06 5.32
N SER A 19 -13.11 -0.65 4.24
CA SER A 19 -13.76 -0.46 2.94
C SER A 19 -12.76 -0.62 1.79
N ASN A 20 -13.26 -0.62 0.56
CA ASN A 20 -12.47 -0.58 -0.67
C ASN A 20 -11.37 -1.66 -0.74
N GLY A 21 -11.70 -2.87 -0.28
CA GLY A 21 -10.79 -4.00 -0.40
C GLY A 21 -10.53 -4.38 -1.85
N VAL A 22 -9.27 -4.59 -2.20
CA VAL A 22 -8.85 -5.09 -3.51
C VAL A 22 -7.77 -6.13 -3.33
N LEU A 23 -7.91 -7.25 -4.03
CA LEU A 23 -6.91 -8.30 -4.13
C LEU A 23 -6.19 -8.16 -5.47
N TYR A 24 -4.85 -8.23 -5.46
CA TYR A 24 -4.01 -8.13 -6.66
C TYR A 24 -3.22 -9.41 -6.84
N TYR A 25 -3.34 -9.99 -8.04
CA TYR A 25 -2.56 -11.17 -8.41
C TYR A 25 -2.20 -11.16 -9.90
N GLY A 26 -0.93 -11.32 -10.20
CA GLY A 26 -0.42 -11.15 -11.56
C GLY A 26 -0.71 -9.75 -12.08
N SER A 27 -1.34 -9.65 -13.23
CA SER A 27 -1.81 -8.39 -13.83
C SER A 27 -3.25 -8.05 -13.48
N GLY A 28 -3.91 -8.85 -12.63
CA GLY A 28 -5.33 -8.67 -12.27
C GLY A 28 -5.52 -8.00 -10.93
N ALA A 29 -6.57 -7.18 -10.84
CA ALA A 29 -7.08 -6.61 -9.62
C ALA A 29 -8.55 -7.02 -9.44
N PHE A 30 -8.87 -7.53 -8.26
CA PHE A 30 -10.18 -8.13 -7.96
C PHE A 30 -10.78 -7.43 -6.75
N PRO A 31 -11.91 -6.72 -6.90
CA PRO A 31 -12.57 -6.06 -5.77
C PRO A 31 -12.96 -7.08 -4.70
N TRP A 32 -12.61 -6.78 -3.46
CA TRP A 32 -13.03 -7.57 -2.31
C TRP A 32 -14.15 -6.86 -1.57
N SER A 33 -15.36 -7.03 -2.07
CA SER A 33 -16.58 -6.50 -1.46
C SER A 33 -17.01 -7.34 -0.26
N GLY A 34 -17.74 -6.74 0.67
CA GLY A 34 -18.30 -7.45 1.82
C GLY A 34 -17.32 -7.72 2.95
N LEU A 35 -16.24 -6.94 3.04
CA LEU A 35 -15.36 -6.95 4.21
C LEU A 35 -16.13 -6.53 5.46
N ILE A 36 -15.96 -7.29 6.55
CA ILE A 36 -16.50 -7.00 7.88
C ILE A 36 -15.39 -6.41 8.75
N SER A 37 -14.24 -7.08 8.79
CA SER A 37 -13.08 -6.64 9.56
C SER A 37 -11.77 -7.14 8.96
N VAL A 38 -10.72 -6.38 9.18
CA VAL A 38 -9.33 -6.80 9.00
C VAL A 38 -8.66 -6.62 10.36
N GLU A 39 -8.19 -7.70 10.93
CA GLU A 39 -7.52 -7.73 12.22
C GLU A 39 -6.04 -7.94 11.99
N ASP A 40 -5.22 -7.07 12.54
CA ASP A 40 -3.76 -7.18 12.53
C ASP A 40 -3.33 -7.80 13.87
N THR A 41 -2.70 -8.96 13.79
CA THR A 41 -2.16 -9.69 14.95
C THR A 41 -0.63 -9.79 14.88
N SER A 42 0.00 -8.96 14.06
CA SER A 42 1.43 -8.90 13.90
C SER A 42 2.13 -8.59 15.22
N THR A 43 3.16 -9.33 15.53
CA THR A 43 3.97 -9.11 16.73
C THR A 43 5.43 -8.95 16.36
N PRO A 44 6.15 -8.01 17.00
CA PRO A 44 7.60 -7.93 16.84
C PRO A 44 8.26 -9.25 17.21
N ARG A 45 9.20 -9.70 16.38
CA ARG A 45 9.93 -10.96 16.58
C ARG A 45 11.36 -10.66 17.00
N TYR A 46 11.77 -11.24 18.13
CA TYR A 46 13.12 -11.10 18.64
C TYR A 46 13.74 -12.47 18.86
N THR A 47 15.04 -12.59 18.62
CA THR A 47 15.82 -13.74 19.05
C THR A 47 16.85 -13.30 20.07
N SER A 48 16.91 -14.00 21.20
CA SER A 48 17.86 -13.69 22.26
C SER A 48 19.18 -14.42 22.03
N ILE A 49 20.28 -13.70 22.11
CA ILE A 49 21.64 -14.23 21.97
C ILE A 49 22.21 -14.46 23.37
N TYR A 50 22.66 -15.69 23.62
CA TYR A 50 23.24 -16.11 24.89
C TYR A 50 24.71 -16.49 24.70
N VAL A 51 25.56 -16.10 25.65
CA VAL A 51 26.95 -16.52 25.76
C VAL A 51 27.21 -16.93 27.20
N ASP A 52 27.78 -18.10 27.40
CA ASP A 52 28.08 -18.69 28.72
C ASP A 52 26.87 -18.70 29.68
N GLY A 53 25.65 -18.90 29.14
CA GLY A 53 24.43 -18.94 29.90
C GLY A 53 23.83 -17.56 30.25
N PHE A 54 24.49 -16.48 29.86
CA PHE A 54 23.99 -15.12 30.06
C PHE A 54 23.44 -14.56 28.76
N LYS A 55 22.23 -13.91 28.84
CA LYS A 55 21.66 -13.16 27.73
C LYS A 55 22.49 -11.88 27.51
N ILE A 56 23.07 -11.74 26.32
CA ILE A 56 23.91 -10.60 25.96
C ILE A 56 23.20 -9.58 25.07
N ALA A 57 22.26 -10.03 24.24
CA ALA A 57 21.52 -9.15 23.31
C ALA A 57 20.21 -9.79 22.87
N ASP A 58 19.29 -8.95 22.35
CA ASP A 58 18.18 -9.35 21.51
C ASP A 58 18.46 -8.87 20.09
N ALA A 59 18.37 -9.76 19.12
CA ALA A 59 18.36 -9.41 17.72
C ALA A 59 16.91 -9.33 17.23
N GLU A 60 16.55 -8.22 16.62
CA GLU A 60 15.26 -8.05 15.99
C GLU A 60 15.22 -8.83 14.67
N LEU A 61 14.19 -9.65 14.50
CA LEU A 61 13.94 -10.37 13.26
C LEU A 61 13.04 -9.52 12.36
N THR A 62 13.13 -9.72 11.06
CA THR A 62 12.28 -9.07 10.08
C THR A 62 10.81 -9.27 10.44
N PRO A 63 10.02 -8.18 10.54
CA PRO A 63 8.61 -8.27 10.89
C PRO A 63 7.83 -8.99 9.77
N GLU A 64 7.00 -9.95 10.17
CA GLU A 64 6.02 -10.60 9.30
C GLU A 64 4.63 -10.08 9.67
N TYR A 65 3.82 -9.81 8.67
CA TYR A 65 2.42 -9.50 8.90
C TYR A 65 1.66 -10.80 9.17
N THR A 66 0.87 -10.80 10.23
CA THR A 66 -0.13 -11.84 10.52
C THR A 66 -1.44 -11.16 10.84
N GLY A 67 -2.53 -11.64 10.24
CA GLY A 67 -3.82 -11.02 10.44
C GLY A 67 -4.97 -11.95 10.08
N THR A 68 -6.19 -11.48 10.30
CA THR A 68 -7.41 -12.20 9.94
C THR A 68 -8.37 -11.26 9.23
N VAL A 69 -8.85 -11.69 8.06
CA VAL A 69 -9.91 -11.00 7.33
C VAL A 69 -11.22 -11.74 7.51
N LYS A 70 -12.26 -11.01 7.95
CA LYS A 70 -13.65 -11.52 7.99
C LYS A 70 -14.49 -10.81 6.94
N CYS A 71 -15.30 -11.58 6.23
CA CYS A 71 -16.13 -11.06 5.14
C CYS A 71 -17.38 -11.91 4.92
N VAL A 72 -18.37 -11.35 4.26
CA VAL A 72 -19.56 -12.08 3.78
C VAL A 72 -19.42 -12.55 2.34
N THR A 73 -18.52 -11.92 1.60
CA THR A 73 -18.18 -12.29 0.21
C THR A 73 -16.68 -12.14 -0.03
N TYR A 74 -16.14 -12.88 -0.98
CA TYR A 74 -14.75 -12.77 -1.37
C TYR A 74 -14.58 -13.02 -2.88
N PRO A 75 -13.50 -12.50 -3.51
CA PRO A 75 -13.23 -12.75 -4.93
C PRO A 75 -12.94 -14.24 -5.15
N GLN A 76 -13.55 -14.84 -6.16
CA GLN A 76 -13.42 -16.28 -6.45
C GLN A 76 -11.95 -16.70 -6.70
N ILE A 77 -11.13 -15.79 -7.22
CA ILE A 77 -9.69 -16.03 -7.41
C ILE A 77 -8.98 -16.43 -6.09
N LEU A 78 -9.53 -16.04 -4.93
CA LEU A 78 -8.95 -16.39 -3.64
C LEU A 78 -8.92 -17.90 -3.41
N ASN A 79 -9.90 -18.66 -3.92
CA ASN A 79 -9.91 -20.12 -3.84
C ASN A 79 -8.67 -20.70 -4.54
N TYR A 80 -8.36 -20.22 -5.74
CA TYR A 80 -7.16 -20.61 -6.47
C TYR A 80 -5.86 -20.23 -5.74
N LEU A 81 -5.85 -19.07 -5.09
CA LEU A 81 -4.69 -18.59 -4.34
C LEU A 81 -4.47 -19.40 -3.05
N MET A 82 -5.51 -19.93 -2.47
CA MET A 82 -5.45 -20.86 -1.32
C MET A 82 -5.10 -22.30 -1.74
N GLY A 83 -4.92 -22.57 -3.03
CA GLY A 83 -4.57 -23.89 -3.54
C GLY A 83 -5.76 -24.77 -3.88
N MET A 84 -6.97 -24.21 -3.99
CA MET A 84 -8.11 -24.95 -4.54
C MET A 84 -8.02 -24.97 -6.06
N GLU A 85 -8.16 -26.12 -6.66
CA GLU A 85 -8.23 -26.27 -8.11
C GLU A 85 -9.62 -26.74 -8.56
N SER A 86 -10.00 -26.27 -9.73
CA SER A 86 -11.17 -26.73 -10.46
C SER A 86 -10.73 -27.48 -11.72
N GLN A 87 -10.79 -28.79 -11.71
CA GLN A 87 -10.54 -29.61 -12.90
C GLN A 87 -11.77 -29.72 -13.80
N VAL A 88 -12.94 -29.52 -13.22
CA VAL A 88 -14.24 -29.58 -13.89
C VAL A 88 -15.03 -28.34 -13.51
N SER A 89 -15.66 -27.68 -14.47
CA SER A 89 -16.48 -26.49 -14.23
C SER A 89 -17.50 -26.75 -13.12
N GLY A 90 -17.48 -25.90 -12.08
CA GLY A 90 -18.37 -26.00 -10.92
C GLY A 90 -17.93 -26.96 -9.81
N VAL A 91 -16.75 -27.58 -9.93
CA VAL A 91 -16.19 -28.44 -8.89
C VAL A 91 -14.87 -27.87 -8.42
N GLU A 92 -14.79 -27.51 -7.15
CA GLU A 92 -13.54 -27.08 -6.49
C GLU A 92 -13.14 -28.16 -5.48
N HIS A 93 -11.86 -28.48 -5.43
CA HIS A 93 -11.30 -29.41 -4.46
C HIS A 93 -10.03 -28.84 -3.84
N ASP A 94 -9.78 -29.22 -2.58
CA ASP A 94 -8.58 -28.78 -1.87
C ASP A 94 -7.35 -29.45 -2.49
N MET A 95 -6.36 -28.61 -2.85
CA MET A 95 -5.02 -29.10 -3.15
C MET A 95 -4.15 -29.00 -1.90
N ALA A 96 -3.59 -30.09 -1.49
CA ALA A 96 -2.67 -30.12 -0.38
C ALA A 96 -1.37 -29.36 -0.73
N GLY A 97 -1.21 -28.14 -0.26
CA GLY A 97 0.08 -27.58 0.00
C GLY A 97 0.59 -26.43 -0.87
N PHE A 98 -0.20 -25.79 -1.73
CA PHE A 98 0.32 -24.67 -2.53
C PHE A 98 -0.53 -23.40 -2.42
N SER A 99 -0.40 -22.68 -1.30
CA SER A 99 -0.86 -21.30 -1.25
C SER A 99 0.05 -20.42 -2.12
N LYS A 100 -0.57 -19.51 -2.87
CA LYS A 100 0.13 -18.53 -3.71
C LYS A 100 0.11 -17.19 -3.03
N HIS A 101 1.18 -16.43 -3.23
CA HIS A 101 1.27 -15.08 -2.70
C HIS A 101 0.50 -14.10 -3.59
N PHE A 102 -0.12 -13.12 -2.96
CA PHE A 102 -0.83 -12.04 -3.61
C PHE A 102 -0.65 -10.74 -2.80
N ASN A 103 -1.15 -9.65 -3.30
CA ASN A 103 -1.15 -8.38 -2.58
C ASN A 103 -2.60 -7.94 -2.31
N MET A 104 -2.79 -7.14 -1.28
CA MET A 104 -4.10 -6.63 -0.91
C MET A 104 -4.01 -5.15 -0.52
N SER A 105 -5.01 -4.38 -0.88
CA SER A 105 -5.23 -3.05 -0.32
C SER A 105 -6.62 -2.95 0.30
N PHE A 106 -6.76 -2.10 1.31
CA PHE A 106 -8.04 -1.72 1.88
C PHE A 106 -7.91 -0.32 2.49
N MET A 107 -9.04 0.29 2.80
CA MET A 107 -9.08 1.62 3.41
C MET A 107 -9.80 1.57 4.74
N THR A 108 -9.32 2.38 5.67
CA THR A 108 -9.99 2.68 6.93
C THR A 108 -10.18 4.19 7.06
N LYS A 109 -11.00 4.59 7.99
CA LYS A 109 -11.27 5.99 8.31
C LYS A 109 -10.75 6.30 9.70
N GLY A 110 -10.29 7.52 9.89
CA GLY A 110 -9.84 8.00 11.18
C GLY A 110 -10.18 9.47 11.40
N SER A 111 -9.59 10.05 12.41
CA SER A 111 -9.72 11.48 12.70
C SER A 111 -8.37 12.10 12.94
N ASP A 112 -8.15 13.28 12.39
CA ASP A 112 -6.95 14.10 12.64
C ASP A 112 -6.92 14.77 14.04
N GLY A 113 -7.83 14.39 14.93
CA GLY A 113 -7.98 15.00 16.25
C GLY A 113 -8.73 16.34 16.25
N ASN A 114 -8.85 17.01 15.12
CA ASN A 114 -9.62 18.26 14.98
C ASN A 114 -11.06 17.99 14.50
N GLY A 115 -11.46 16.73 14.41
CA GLY A 115 -12.77 16.31 13.96
C GLY A 115 -12.90 16.21 12.44
N LYS A 116 -11.80 16.39 11.69
CA LYS A 116 -11.78 16.14 10.27
C LYS A 116 -11.54 14.65 10.03
N GLU A 117 -12.41 14.05 9.24
CA GLU A 117 -12.27 12.66 8.79
C GLU A 117 -11.06 12.54 7.85
N VAL A 118 -10.25 11.53 8.06
CA VAL A 118 -9.11 11.18 7.24
C VAL A 118 -9.22 9.74 6.79
N ASP A 119 -8.73 9.47 5.59
CA ASP A 119 -8.69 8.11 5.03
C ASP A 119 -7.27 7.57 5.15
N TYR A 120 -7.14 6.37 5.69
CA TYR A 120 -5.91 5.60 5.71
C TYR A 120 -5.98 4.49 4.66
N LEU A 121 -4.96 4.39 3.85
CA LEU A 121 -4.79 3.35 2.86
C LEU A 121 -3.80 2.32 3.39
N HIS A 122 -4.23 1.08 3.49
CA HIS A 122 -3.42 -0.06 3.90
C HIS A 122 -3.01 -0.86 2.67
N LEU A 123 -1.72 -1.15 2.57
CA LEU A 123 -1.12 -1.91 1.49
C LEU A 123 -0.39 -3.11 2.09
N LEU A 124 -0.86 -4.30 1.77
CA LEU A 124 -0.28 -5.57 2.21
C LEU A 124 0.41 -6.24 1.02
N TYR A 125 1.70 -6.52 1.16
CA TYR A 125 2.51 -7.14 0.12
C TYR A 125 2.83 -8.58 0.44
N ASN A 126 2.89 -9.39 -0.61
CA ASN A 126 3.38 -10.76 -0.58
C ASN A 126 2.73 -11.61 0.52
N ILE A 127 1.40 -11.50 0.62
CA ILE A 127 0.60 -12.23 1.60
C ILE A 127 0.09 -13.55 1.01
N SER A 128 -0.09 -14.52 1.87
CA SER A 128 -0.81 -15.77 1.59
C SER A 128 -2.02 -15.87 2.50
N ALA A 129 -3.07 -16.51 2.03
CA ALA A 129 -4.28 -16.72 2.79
C ALA A 129 -4.50 -18.21 3.05
N THR A 130 -4.97 -18.51 4.26
CA THR A 130 -5.48 -19.84 4.62
C THR A 130 -6.89 -19.71 5.16
N PRO A 131 -7.82 -20.59 4.76
CA PRO A 131 -9.17 -20.56 5.32
C PRO A 131 -9.12 -20.85 6.82
N ASP A 132 -9.90 -20.10 7.57
CA ASP A 132 -10.17 -20.37 8.97
C ASP A 132 -11.49 -21.16 9.11
N ASN A 133 -11.99 -21.30 10.33
CA ASN A 133 -13.21 -22.02 10.60
C ASN A 133 -14.40 -21.45 9.80
N ARG A 134 -15.16 -22.34 9.16
CA ARG A 134 -16.43 -22.03 8.48
C ARG A 134 -17.57 -22.71 9.21
N THR A 135 -18.64 -21.99 9.49
CA THR A 135 -19.83 -22.53 10.13
C THR A 135 -21.01 -22.38 9.19
N TYR A 136 -21.67 -23.49 8.89
CA TYR A 136 -22.87 -23.51 8.09
C TYR A 136 -24.06 -23.81 9.00
N THR A 137 -25.04 -22.92 9.01
CA THR A 137 -26.25 -23.07 9.84
C THR A 137 -27.46 -23.37 8.96
N THR A 138 -28.43 -24.02 9.56
CA THR A 138 -29.69 -24.35 8.89
C THR A 138 -30.46 -23.07 8.53
N TYR A 139 -31.09 -23.10 7.39
CA TYR A 139 -32.00 -22.04 6.92
C TYR A 139 -33.21 -21.92 7.85
N GLY A 140 -33.49 -20.71 8.33
CA GLY A 140 -34.62 -20.38 9.22
C GLY A 140 -35.41 -19.17 8.72
N GLN A 141 -36.28 -18.60 9.55
CA GLN A 141 -37.05 -17.41 9.21
C GLN A 141 -36.16 -16.17 8.97
N ASN A 142 -35.03 -16.09 9.67
CA ASN A 142 -34.01 -15.07 9.47
C ASN A 142 -32.83 -15.68 8.71
N VAL A 143 -32.55 -15.14 7.53
CA VAL A 143 -31.40 -15.54 6.72
C VAL A 143 -30.20 -14.69 7.12
N THR A 144 -29.21 -15.29 7.77
CA THR A 144 -27.93 -14.65 8.04
C THR A 144 -26.90 -15.22 7.06
N PRO A 145 -26.24 -14.39 6.26
CA PRO A 145 -25.16 -14.84 5.38
C PRO A 145 -24.06 -15.53 6.19
N THR A 146 -23.44 -16.56 5.61
CA THR A 146 -22.25 -17.18 6.18
C THR A 146 -21.12 -16.17 6.20
N GLU A 147 -20.48 -16.02 7.35
CA GLU A 147 -19.23 -15.27 7.45
C GLU A 147 -18.06 -16.17 7.10
N PHE A 148 -17.18 -15.65 6.25
CA PHE A 148 -15.92 -16.28 5.90
C PHE A 148 -14.79 -15.61 6.66
N SER A 149 -13.86 -16.43 7.14
CA SER A 149 -12.66 -15.98 7.84
C SER A 149 -11.42 -16.55 7.18
N PHE A 150 -10.43 -15.70 6.93
CA PHE A 150 -9.17 -16.06 6.30
C PHE A 150 -8.01 -15.53 7.14
N LYS A 151 -7.09 -16.42 7.51
CA LYS A 151 -5.82 -16.02 8.12
C LYS A 151 -4.87 -15.59 7.03
N LEU A 152 -4.28 -14.43 7.22
CA LEU A 152 -3.26 -13.87 6.34
C LEU A 152 -1.89 -13.99 7.00
N THR A 153 -0.91 -14.43 6.23
CA THR A 153 0.50 -14.39 6.62
C THR A 153 1.29 -13.78 5.47
N SER A 154 2.36 -13.08 5.78
CA SER A 154 3.18 -12.44 4.77
C SER A 154 4.61 -12.95 4.79
N THR A 155 5.27 -12.79 3.66
CA THR A 155 6.72 -12.86 3.56
C THR A 155 7.23 -11.45 3.27
N PRO A 156 8.11 -10.89 4.11
CA PRO A 156 8.61 -9.54 3.93
C PRO A 156 9.22 -9.31 2.56
N VAL A 157 8.97 -8.13 1.99
CA VAL A 157 9.57 -7.67 0.74
C VAL A 157 10.64 -6.64 1.05
N GLU A 158 11.71 -6.65 0.27
CA GLU A 158 12.77 -5.66 0.40
C GLU A 158 12.25 -4.28 0.02
N PHE A 159 12.62 -3.32 0.83
CA PHE A 159 12.31 -1.93 0.65
C PHE A 159 13.60 -1.20 0.26
N PHE A 160 13.56 -0.40 -0.79
CA PHE A 160 14.74 0.32 -1.27
C PHE A 160 15.34 1.22 -0.17
N GLY A 161 16.51 0.85 0.33
CA GLY A 161 17.23 1.58 1.37
C GLY A 161 16.66 1.50 2.79
N GLY A 162 15.67 0.65 3.03
CA GLY A 162 15.03 0.44 4.33
C GLY A 162 14.98 -1.02 4.79
N SER A 163 14.46 -1.23 5.99
CA SER A 163 14.22 -2.58 6.50
C SER A 163 13.08 -3.24 5.71
N PRO A 164 13.15 -4.57 5.45
CA PRO A 164 12.06 -5.29 4.81
C PRO A 164 10.73 -5.08 5.54
N SER A 165 9.65 -4.87 4.79
CA SER A 165 8.31 -4.65 5.34
C SER A 165 7.25 -5.35 4.49
N THR A 166 6.07 -5.55 5.05
CA THR A 166 4.94 -6.19 4.39
C THR A 166 3.68 -5.35 4.43
N HIS A 167 3.58 -4.45 5.39
CA HIS A 167 2.40 -3.63 5.61
C HIS A 167 2.80 -2.15 5.60
N PHE A 168 2.19 -1.39 4.71
CA PHE A 168 2.34 0.06 4.60
C PHE A 168 1.00 0.72 4.86
N ILE A 169 1.02 1.74 5.71
CA ILE A 169 -0.16 2.56 6.00
C ILE A 169 0.13 3.97 5.49
N VAL A 170 -0.72 4.45 4.60
CA VAL A 170 -0.59 5.77 3.98
C VAL A 170 -1.73 6.65 4.45
N ASP A 171 -1.41 7.72 5.16
CA ASP A 171 -2.37 8.79 5.48
C ASP A 171 -2.62 9.63 4.23
N LEU A 172 -3.77 9.44 3.60
CA LEU A 172 -4.13 10.14 2.36
C LEU A 172 -4.35 11.64 2.58
N SER A 173 -4.55 12.09 3.81
CA SER A 173 -4.72 13.51 4.12
C SER A 173 -3.41 14.30 4.05
N GLN A 174 -2.27 13.61 4.20
CA GLN A 174 -0.94 14.20 4.11
C GLN A 174 -0.44 14.33 2.66
N LEU A 175 -1.16 13.73 1.71
CA LEU A 175 -0.82 13.80 0.31
C LEU A 175 -1.51 14.99 -0.36
N SER A 176 -0.81 15.63 -1.32
CA SER A 176 -1.46 16.56 -2.25
C SER A 176 -2.53 15.84 -3.08
N VAL A 177 -3.49 16.59 -3.61
CA VAL A 177 -4.58 16.04 -4.43
C VAL A 177 -4.03 15.22 -5.61
N ASP A 178 -3.00 15.71 -6.28
CA ASP A 178 -2.40 15.03 -7.44
C ASP A 178 -1.76 13.70 -7.05
N ARG A 179 -1.00 13.65 -5.97
CA ARG A 179 -0.37 12.43 -5.46
C ARG A 179 -1.38 11.40 -5.02
N ARG A 180 -2.40 11.84 -4.29
CA ARG A 180 -3.52 10.98 -3.91
C ARG A 180 -4.20 10.40 -5.15
N THR A 181 -4.44 11.23 -6.16
CA THR A 181 -5.04 10.81 -7.43
C THR A 181 -4.16 9.80 -8.16
N ILE A 182 -2.86 10.04 -8.29
CA ILE A 182 -1.92 9.09 -8.91
C ILE A 182 -1.95 7.74 -8.18
N LEU A 183 -1.86 7.75 -6.86
CA LEU A 183 -1.86 6.53 -6.05
C LEU A 183 -3.16 5.74 -6.21
N LEU A 184 -4.30 6.42 -6.08
CA LEU A 184 -5.62 5.78 -6.20
C LEU A 184 -5.91 5.31 -7.63
N ASN A 185 -5.51 6.06 -8.64
CA ASN A 185 -5.63 5.63 -10.04
C ASN A 185 -4.78 4.39 -10.34
N THR A 186 -3.58 4.29 -9.77
CA THR A 186 -2.75 3.09 -9.91
C THR A 186 -3.43 1.87 -9.26
N LEU A 187 -4.00 2.04 -8.06
CA LEU A 187 -4.67 0.96 -7.33
C LEU A 187 -5.98 0.51 -7.97
N HIS A 188 -6.80 1.47 -8.40
CA HIS A 188 -8.16 1.18 -8.85
C HIS A 188 -8.32 1.15 -10.37
N GLY A 189 -7.29 1.60 -11.11
CA GLY A 189 -7.33 1.80 -12.54
C GLY A 189 -8.02 3.11 -12.93
N TYR A 190 -7.60 3.70 -14.05
CA TYR A 190 -8.19 4.90 -14.61
C TYR A 190 -7.88 4.99 -16.12
N ASP A 191 -8.85 5.40 -16.91
CA ASP A 191 -8.73 5.75 -18.35
C ASP A 191 -7.88 4.77 -19.18
N ARG A 192 -8.23 3.48 -19.20
CA ARG A 192 -7.55 2.37 -19.89
C ARG A 192 -6.32 1.80 -19.20
N GLU A 193 -5.87 2.37 -18.09
CA GLU A 193 -4.86 1.74 -17.24
C GLU A 193 -5.50 0.71 -16.33
N ASN A 194 -4.90 -0.48 -16.29
CA ASN A 194 -5.38 -1.55 -15.42
C ASN A 194 -5.02 -1.25 -13.96
N ALA A 195 -5.96 -1.51 -13.07
CA ALA A 195 -5.71 -1.48 -11.64
C ALA A 195 -4.58 -2.44 -11.27
N ARG A 196 -3.62 -1.98 -10.49
CA ARG A 196 -2.47 -2.78 -10.04
C ARG A 196 -1.98 -2.34 -8.67
N MET A 197 -1.37 -3.26 -7.95
CA MET A 197 -0.63 -2.89 -6.75
C MET A 197 0.57 -2.02 -7.15
N PRO A 198 0.73 -0.81 -6.58
CA PRO A 198 1.92 -0.01 -6.82
C PRO A 198 3.15 -0.77 -6.32
N ASP A 199 4.26 -0.66 -7.02
CA ASP A 199 5.52 -1.11 -6.45
C ASP A 199 5.96 -0.17 -5.31
N VAL A 200 6.84 -0.66 -4.47
CA VAL A 200 7.30 0.08 -3.30
C VAL A 200 8.02 1.38 -3.70
N GLN A 201 8.70 1.38 -4.85
CA GLN A 201 9.38 2.57 -5.37
C GLN A 201 8.38 3.67 -5.76
N LEU A 202 7.24 3.30 -6.36
CA LEU A 202 6.18 4.26 -6.68
C LEU A 202 5.61 4.89 -5.40
N ILE A 203 5.40 4.08 -4.35
CA ILE A 203 4.91 4.62 -3.07
C ILE A 203 5.91 5.63 -2.51
N ILE A 204 7.20 5.30 -2.50
CA ILE A 204 8.23 6.23 -2.04
C ILE A 204 8.20 7.52 -2.86
N ASN A 205 8.15 7.43 -4.17
CA ASN A 205 8.12 8.59 -5.07
C ASN A 205 6.87 9.45 -4.85
N VAL A 206 5.74 8.81 -4.54
CA VAL A 206 4.49 9.53 -4.21
C VAL A 206 4.55 10.16 -2.82
N LEU A 207 5.18 9.51 -1.84
CA LEU A 207 5.30 10.01 -0.47
C LEU A 207 6.43 11.01 -0.30
N THR A 208 7.62 10.72 -0.85
CA THR A 208 8.68 11.73 -0.94
C THR A 208 8.20 12.78 -1.94
N LYS A 209 8.30 14.04 -1.56
CA LYS A 209 7.93 15.15 -2.45
C LYS A 209 8.50 14.89 -3.83
N LEU A 210 7.68 14.43 -4.78
CA LEU A 210 7.95 14.63 -6.19
C LEU A 210 8.20 16.12 -6.29
N LYS A 211 9.41 16.50 -6.66
CA LYS A 211 9.81 17.87 -6.69
C LYS A 211 8.90 18.57 -7.68
N GLU A 212 8.26 19.62 -7.23
CA GLU A 212 7.38 20.41 -8.06
C GLU A 212 8.23 20.94 -9.21
N ILE A 213 7.97 20.44 -10.40
CA ILE A 213 8.44 21.10 -11.61
C ILE A 213 7.52 22.30 -11.78
N ARG A 214 8.01 23.47 -11.42
CA ARG A 214 7.28 24.70 -11.62
C ARG A 214 7.69 25.28 -12.96
N ILE A 215 6.79 25.21 -13.91
CA ILE A 215 6.97 25.85 -15.21
C ILE A 215 6.45 27.28 -15.09
N VAL A 216 7.36 28.25 -15.13
CA VAL A 216 7.01 29.67 -15.16
C VAL A 216 7.26 30.16 -16.58
N ASN A 217 6.19 30.60 -17.26
CA ASN A 217 6.32 31.23 -18.59
C ASN A 217 6.43 32.74 -18.40
N GLU A 218 7.63 33.30 -18.65
CA GLU A 218 7.92 34.74 -18.58
C GLU A 218 7.93 35.40 -19.96
N GLY A 219 7.13 34.88 -20.89
CA GLY A 219 7.02 35.46 -22.27
C GLY A 219 7.95 34.77 -23.25
N GLU A 220 9.20 35.20 -23.35
CA GLU A 220 10.21 34.63 -24.25
C GLU A 220 11.06 33.54 -23.59
N ARG A 221 10.82 33.24 -22.30
CA ARG A 221 11.55 32.27 -21.49
C ARG A 221 10.61 31.33 -20.75
N ILE A 222 10.94 30.05 -20.78
CA ILE A 222 10.34 29.04 -19.94
C ILE A 222 11.34 28.67 -18.85
N LEU A 223 11.04 29.05 -17.60
CA LEU A 223 11.83 28.66 -16.45
C LEU A 223 11.25 27.37 -15.87
N ILE A 224 12.10 26.35 -15.76
CA ILE A 224 11.76 25.11 -15.12
C ILE A 224 12.51 25.05 -13.79
N GLU A 225 11.80 25.37 -12.71
CA GLU A 225 12.34 25.21 -11.35
C GLU A 225 12.23 23.77 -10.91
N THR A 226 13.35 23.09 -10.76
CA THR A 226 13.42 21.75 -10.21
C THR A 226 14.44 21.70 -9.09
N ASN A 227 14.15 20.96 -8.04
CA ASN A 227 15.09 20.77 -6.94
C ASN A 227 16.13 19.66 -7.21
N GLU A 228 16.19 19.06 -8.40
CA GLU A 228 17.20 18.09 -8.88
C GLU A 228 17.61 18.46 -10.29
N MET A 229 18.89 18.21 -10.60
CA MET A 229 19.36 18.33 -11.97
C MET A 229 18.60 17.34 -12.86
N THR A 230 17.78 17.86 -13.73
CA THR A 230 17.17 17.16 -14.85
C THR A 230 17.97 17.51 -16.10
N TYR A 231 18.43 16.50 -16.83
CA TYR A 231 18.94 16.76 -18.18
C TYR A 231 17.74 16.77 -19.12
N ALA A 232 17.54 17.89 -19.78
CA ALA A 232 16.58 18.00 -20.86
C ALA A 232 17.28 17.60 -22.16
N LYS A 233 16.70 16.70 -22.92
CA LYS A 233 17.15 16.33 -24.25
C LYS A 233 16.01 16.57 -25.23
N GLU A 234 16.27 17.38 -26.24
CA GLU A 234 15.35 17.58 -27.35
C GLU A 234 15.45 16.40 -28.32
N ASP A 235 14.31 15.79 -28.66
CA ASP A 235 14.23 14.76 -29.68
C ASP A 235 14.20 15.37 -31.10
N GLU A 236 14.26 14.51 -32.12
CA GLU A 236 14.23 14.92 -33.53
C GLU A 236 12.94 15.68 -33.95
N ASN A 237 11.94 15.72 -33.07
CA ASN A 237 10.62 16.34 -33.29
C ASN A 237 10.44 17.62 -32.47
N GLY A 238 11.46 18.07 -31.74
CA GLY A 238 11.38 19.22 -30.86
C GLY A 238 10.69 18.98 -29.54
N LEU A 239 10.51 17.70 -29.15
CA LEU A 239 9.97 17.31 -27.85
C LEU A 239 11.11 17.28 -26.82
N ILE A 240 10.90 17.93 -25.68
CA ILE A 240 11.90 17.96 -24.60
C ILE A 240 11.61 16.80 -23.67
N GLU A 241 12.51 15.81 -23.64
CA GLU A 241 12.47 14.71 -22.67
C GLU A 241 13.39 15.02 -21.48
N PHE A 242 12.90 14.75 -20.27
CA PHE A 242 13.63 14.93 -19.04
C PHE A 242 14.14 13.59 -18.52
N GLU A 243 15.46 13.43 -18.40
CA GLU A 243 16.06 12.26 -17.76
C GLU A 243 16.52 12.62 -16.35
N TYR A 244 16.15 11.77 -15.37
CA TYR A 244 16.63 11.89 -13.99
C TYR A 244 17.98 11.19 -13.83
N PRO A 245 19.03 11.89 -13.39
CA PRO A 245 20.30 11.25 -13.13
C PRO A 245 20.22 10.29 -11.93
N LYS A 246 20.75 9.09 -12.12
CA LYS A 246 20.68 7.99 -11.14
C LYS A 246 21.51 8.20 -9.85
N ASN A 247 22.33 9.24 -9.75
CA ASN A 247 23.20 9.49 -8.57
C ASN A 247 23.57 10.97 -8.50
N ILE A 248 22.88 11.80 -7.72
CA ILE A 248 23.41 13.13 -7.35
C ILE A 248 22.97 13.48 -5.91
N ASN A 249 23.95 14.00 -5.15
CA ASN A 249 23.79 14.55 -3.81
C ASN A 249 23.03 15.90 -3.89
N PRO A 250 22.01 16.17 -3.05
CA PRO A 250 21.20 17.37 -3.18
C PRO A 250 21.95 18.60 -2.65
N ALA A 251 22.33 19.48 -3.54
CA ALA A 251 22.85 20.81 -3.21
C ALA A 251 22.10 21.87 -4.02
N GLY A 252 21.03 22.42 -3.43
CA GLY A 252 20.36 23.65 -3.88
C GLY A 252 19.38 23.51 -5.07
N PRO A 253 18.57 24.55 -5.32
CA PRO A 253 17.70 24.58 -6.49
C PRO A 253 18.52 24.93 -7.73
N ASP A 254 18.52 24.04 -8.72
CA ASP A 254 19.11 24.32 -10.01
C ASP A 254 18.07 24.91 -10.96
N LEU A 255 18.36 26.03 -11.53
CA LEU A 255 17.55 26.73 -12.53
C LEU A 255 18.04 26.34 -13.92
N ILE A 256 17.17 25.81 -14.76
CA ILE A 256 17.46 25.57 -16.16
C ILE A 256 16.80 26.70 -16.98
N ASP A 257 17.61 27.52 -17.62
CA ASP A 257 17.14 28.63 -18.42
C ASP A 257 17.19 28.23 -19.92
N PHE A 258 16.04 28.26 -20.58
CA PHE A 258 15.93 28.04 -22.02
C PHE A 258 15.70 29.36 -22.71
N ASP A 259 16.66 29.80 -23.53
CA ASP A 259 16.52 30.98 -24.35
C ASP A 259 15.77 30.62 -25.66
N LEU A 260 14.55 31.10 -25.80
CA LEU A 260 13.69 30.85 -26.96
C LEU A 260 13.91 31.81 -28.12
N THR A 261 15.03 32.56 -28.11
CA THR A 261 15.36 33.45 -29.20
C THR A 261 16.09 32.71 -30.32
N GLU A 262 15.33 32.17 -31.30
CA GLU A 262 15.61 32.16 -32.74
C GLU A 262 14.31 32.29 -33.53
#